data_2d8083c62c670aa5373dcd2c20c4daec
#
_entry.id   2d8083c62c670aa5373dcd2c20c4daec
#
_cell.length_a   1.000
_cell.length_b   1.000
_cell.length_c   1.000
_cell.angle_alpha   90.00
_cell.angle_beta   90.00
_cell.angle_gamma   90.00
#
_symmetry.space_group_name_H-M   'P 1'
#
loop_
_entity.id
_entity.type
_entity.pdbx_description
1 polymer ?
#
loop_
_entity_poly.entity_id
_entity_poly.type
_entity_poly.pdbx_seq_one_letter_code
_entity_poly.pdbx_strand_id
1 'polypeptide(L)'
;MRKKKLLMFDKKQSSLRLRSELNDLKRTSQSVAKELNCKESEIKKYLSGKYNVDSYLNFLIKFCDLYPVNMSTLIIYKKDTTNGILFFRFADSMKSSRIFKRKDKNNKLRPYYEYRDTAKSNLSNFYPEWISQIRYVENSKPNNPNVVFNKGHFLHQLNLFVGPVNYYYEINGKKICKEMNTGDTSYISPYVKHSFTTRDKTKPTYIVAVTTGSSLKRNQNELRMYDKNFFKNLLNSKNNKFQYFHNTIKRALKNEISNLTKFKQKIGVKLFEKLKNRNKFYTLSLAEIFKISEILKTSPSSFFNNIESEKEVIDKSFNETKFNYFPSNNNKLYKIYTSARTKNFTNLKGFIIEVISNQKKKFHFKFTLNIYLINFGETILNIDWKYNSKLYKKSIKPGDSIFIEPYINFNLSSA
;
A
#
# COMPACT_ATOMS: atom_id res chain seq x y z
N MET A 1 11.33 -20.57 13.84
CA MET A 1 10.41 -19.55 13.32
C MET A 1 9.00 -19.63 13.93
N ARG A 2 8.33 -20.79 14.00
CA ARG A 2 6.98 -20.97 14.56
C ARG A 2 6.84 -20.50 16.02
N LYS A 3 7.76 -20.86 16.94
CA LYS A 3 7.76 -20.42 18.35
C LYS A 3 7.85 -18.89 18.51
N LYS A 4 8.64 -18.21 17.70
CA LYS A 4 8.81 -16.73 17.77
C LYS A 4 7.55 -15.98 17.32
N LYS A 5 6.78 -16.51 16.35
CA LYS A 5 5.51 -15.92 15.90
C LYS A 5 4.39 -16.09 16.94
N LEU A 6 4.34 -17.21 17.65
CA LEU A 6 3.37 -17.45 18.72
C LEU A 6 3.55 -16.49 19.92
N LEU A 7 4.79 -16.08 20.22
CA LEU A 7 5.11 -15.08 21.26
C LEU A 7 4.60 -13.68 20.93
N MET A 8 4.38 -13.37 19.64
CA MET A 8 3.88 -12.07 19.19
C MET A 8 2.34 -11.99 19.18
N PHE A 9 1.64 -13.06 19.46
CA PHE A 9 0.19 -13.07 19.51
C PHE A 9 -0.32 -12.31 20.74
N ASP A 10 -1.24 -11.36 20.54
CA ASP A 10 -1.85 -10.58 21.62
C ASP A 10 -3.17 -11.22 22.05
N LYS A 11 -3.08 -12.12 23.05
CA LYS A 11 -4.25 -12.82 23.58
C LYS A 11 -5.32 -11.88 24.12
N LYS A 12 -4.92 -10.79 24.79
CA LYS A 12 -5.85 -9.83 25.39
C LYS A 12 -6.63 -9.10 24.29
N GLN A 13 -5.95 -8.55 23.30
CA GLN A 13 -6.60 -7.83 22.20
C GLN A 13 -7.44 -8.76 21.33
N SER A 14 -6.95 -9.98 21.06
CA SER A 14 -7.72 -10.98 20.30
C SER A 14 -9.00 -11.39 21.03
N SER A 15 -8.96 -11.51 22.36
CA SER A 15 -10.14 -11.79 23.17
C SER A 15 -11.15 -10.64 23.20
N LEU A 16 -10.65 -9.39 23.27
CA LEU A 16 -11.51 -8.20 23.16
C LEU A 16 -12.19 -8.13 21.79
N ARG A 17 -11.45 -8.44 20.73
CA ARG A 17 -12.01 -8.49 19.39
C ARG A 17 -13.06 -9.59 19.24
N LEU A 18 -12.82 -10.78 19.76
CA LEU A 18 -13.80 -11.85 19.77
C LEU A 18 -15.09 -11.44 20.52
N ARG A 19 -14.98 -10.76 21.67
CA ARG A 19 -16.16 -10.24 22.38
C ARG A 19 -16.96 -9.26 21.51
N SER A 20 -16.28 -8.36 20.80
CA SER A 20 -16.93 -7.43 19.88
C SER A 20 -17.68 -8.18 18.78
N GLU A 21 -17.06 -9.19 18.18
CA GLU A 21 -17.72 -10.01 17.14
C GLU A 21 -18.94 -10.77 17.68
N LEU A 22 -18.85 -11.35 18.88
CA LEU A 22 -20.02 -12.01 19.48
C LEU A 22 -21.16 -11.02 19.70
N ASN A 23 -20.86 -9.82 20.17
CA ASN A 23 -21.86 -8.76 20.32
C ASN A 23 -22.47 -8.36 18.97
N ASP A 24 -21.66 -8.22 17.92
CA ASP A 24 -22.11 -7.87 16.57
C ASP A 24 -23.00 -8.97 15.98
N LEU A 25 -22.66 -10.23 16.21
CA LEU A 25 -23.44 -11.42 15.84
C LEU A 25 -24.68 -11.64 16.71
N LYS A 26 -24.86 -10.88 17.81
CA LYS A 26 -25.93 -11.09 18.83
C LYS A 26 -25.89 -12.51 19.42
N ARG A 27 -24.68 -12.96 19.77
CA ARG A 27 -24.45 -14.28 20.37
C ARG A 27 -23.86 -14.15 21.77
N THR A 28 -24.34 -15.01 22.68
CA THR A 28 -23.77 -15.19 24.02
C THR A 28 -22.73 -16.32 24.02
N SER A 29 -21.91 -16.41 25.06
CA SER A 29 -21.00 -17.55 25.23
C SER A 29 -21.72 -18.89 25.24
N GLN A 30 -22.93 -18.94 25.82
CA GLN A 30 -23.79 -20.11 25.87
C GLN A 30 -24.32 -20.49 24.48
N SER A 31 -24.83 -19.53 23.71
CA SER A 31 -25.32 -19.83 22.36
C SER A 31 -24.20 -20.31 21.43
N VAL A 32 -23.03 -19.70 21.47
CA VAL A 32 -21.86 -20.15 20.69
C VAL A 32 -21.44 -21.58 21.10
N ALA A 33 -21.40 -21.84 22.39
CA ALA A 33 -21.05 -23.17 22.90
C ALA A 33 -22.03 -24.27 22.40
N LYS A 34 -23.33 -23.98 22.41
CA LYS A 34 -24.37 -24.86 21.88
C LYS A 34 -24.20 -25.05 20.35
N GLU A 35 -24.04 -23.96 19.59
CA GLU A 35 -23.93 -23.99 18.14
C GLU A 35 -22.64 -24.68 17.64
N LEU A 36 -21.54 -24.60 18.40
CA LEU A 36 -20.26 -25.25 18.10
C LEU A 36 -20.09 -26.62 18.76
N ASN A 37 -21.10 -27.08 19.49
CA ASN A 37 -21.09 -28.36 20.26
C ASN A 37 -19.84 -28.47 21.15
N CYS A 38 -19.62 -27.46 22.00
CA CYS A 38 -18.51 -27.42 22.96
C CYS A 38 -18.98 -26.90 24.35
N LYS A 39 -18.10 -26.93 25.34
CA LYS A 39 -18.41 -26.44 26.68
C LYS A 39 -18.38 -24.92 26.74
N GLU A 40 -19.36 -24.26 27.35
CA GLU A 40 -19.39 -22.81 27.57
C GLU A 40 -18.13 -22.31 28.30
N SER A 41 -17.59 -23.13 29.22
CA SER A 41 -16.34 -22.80 29.92
C SER A 41 -15.15 -22.60 28.98
N GLU A 42 -15.12 -23.28 27.83
CA GLU A 42 -14.07 -23.05 26.81
C GLU A 42 -14.25 -21.71 26.14
N ILE A 43 -15.47 -21.36 25.75
CA ILE A 43 -15.75 -20.03 25.17
C ILE A 43 -15.36 -18.90 26.16
N LYS A 44 -15.72 -19.05 27.43
CA LYS A 44 -15.33 -18.10 28.49
C LYS A 44 -13.82 -17.97 28.66
N LYS A 45 -13.04 -19.05 28.49
CA LYS A 45 -11.56 -19.01 28.45
C LYS A 45 -11.06 -18.18 27.26
N TYR A 46 -11.61 -18.39 26.07
CA TYR A 46 -11.25 -17.60 24.88
C TYR A 46 -11.58 -16.12 25.07
N LEU A 47 -12.71 -15.79 25.61
CA LEU A 47 -13.10 -14.42 25.92
C LEU A 47 -12.25 -13.77 27.01
N SER A 48 -11.68 -14.52 27.94
CA SER A 48 -10.86 -14.00 29.05
C SER A 48 -9.35 -13.90 28.72
N GLY A 49 -8.91 -14.40 27.57
CA GLY A 49 -7.48 -14.44 27.21
C GLY A 49 -6.69 -15.56 27.90
N LYS A 50 -7.34 -16.44 28.65
CA LYS A 50 -6.73 -17.55 29.42
C LYS A 50 -6.72 -18.85 28.62
N TYR A 51 -6.03 -18.89 27.48
CA TYR A 51 -6.02 -20.02 26.56
C TYR A 51 -4.64 -20.32 25.97
N ASN A 52 -4.50 -21.53 25.46
CA ASN A 52 -3.40 -21.88 24.56
C ASN A 52 -3.69 -21.32 23.16
N VAL A 53 -2.67 -20.81 22.45
CA VAL A 53 -2.85 -20.19 21.14
C VAL A 53 -3.32 -21.20 20.10
N ASP A 54 -2.80 -22.43 20.12
CA ASP A 54 -3.18 -23.47 19.15
C ASP A 54 -4.66 -23.88 19.35
N SER A 55 -5.13 -24.01 20.61
CA SER A 55 -6.54 -24.28 20.89
C SER A 55 -7.46 -23.16 20.44
N TYR A 56 -7.03 -21.90 20.61
CA TYR A 56 -7.77 -20.74 20.13
C TYR A 56 -7.84 -20.69 18.60
N LEU A 57 -6.76 -21.00 17.91
CA LEU A 57 -6.76 -21.05 16.44
C LEU A 57 -7.71 -22.16 15.92
N ASN A 58 -7.72 -23.32 16.55
CA ASN A 58 -8.66 -24.39 16.20
C ASN A 58 -10.12 -24.00 16.45
N PHE A 59 -10.38 -23.29 17.55
CA PHE A 59 -11.69 -22.70 17.80
C PHE A 59 -12.07 -21.67 16.72
N LEU A 60 -11.16 -20.77 16.36
CA LEU A 60 -11.42 -19.75 15.33
C LEU A 60 -11.76 -20.36 13.96
N ILE A 61 -11.15 -21.48 13.59
CA ILE A 61 -11.49 -22.18 12.34
C ILE A 61 -12.98 -22.57 12.39
N LYS A 62 -13.41 -23.30 13.43
CA LYS A 62 -14.81 -23.71 13.59
C LYS A 62 -15.77 -22.54 13.68
N PHE A 63 -15.36 -21.48 14.39
CA PHE A 63 -16.16 -20.27 14.57
C PHE A 63 -16.38 -19.53 13.23
N CYS A 64 -15.34 -19.36 12.43
CA CYS A 64 -15.44 -18.69 11.15
C CYS A 64 -16.10 -19.53 10.04
N ASP A 65 -16.13 -20.86 10.20
CA ASP A 65 -16.90 -21.75 9.33
C ASP A 65 -18.41 -21.63 9.59
N LEU A 66 -18.79 -21.37 10.85
CA LEU A 66 -20.19 -21.24 11.24
C LEU A 66 -20.73 -19.81 11.06
N TYR A 67 -19.91 -18.81 11.36
CA TYR A 67 -20.32 -17.40 11.32
C TYR A 67 -19.62 -16.65 10.20
N PRO A 68 -20.26 -15.62 9.58
CA PRO A 68 -19.68 -14.84 8.50
C PRO A 68 -18.61 -13.85 9.00
N VAL A 69 -17.59 -14.37 9.69
CA VAL A 69 -16.49 -13.61 10.29
C VAL A 69 -15.18 -13.99 9.64
N ASN A 70 -14.37 -12.98 9.29
CA ASN A 70 -13.05 -13.24 8.75
C ASN A 70 -12.06 -13.53 9.88
N MET A 71 -11.46 -14.71 9.89
CA MET A 71 -10.49 -15.15 10.90
C MET A 71 -9.32 -14.16 11.11
N SER A 72 -8.88 -13.47 10.05
CA SER A 72 -7.78 -12.51 10.14
C SER A 72 -8.09 -11.30 11.01
N THR A 73 -9.39 -10.98 11.23
CA THR A 73 -9.80 -9.87 12.09
C THR A 73 -9.76 -10.22 13.57
N LEU A 74 -9.71 -11.50 13.90
CA LEU A 74 -9.68 -12.05 15.27
C LEU A 74 -8.26 -12.36 15.75
N ILE A 75 -7.28 -12.35 14.84
CA ILE A 75 -5.87 -12.62 15.15
C ILE A 75 -5.12 -11.30 15.26
N ILE A 76 -4.86 -10.88 16.50
CA ILE A 76 -4.14 -9.62 16.78
C ILE A 76 -2.71 -9.94 17.23
N TYR A 77 -1.75 -9.23 16.65
CA TYR A 77 -0.35 -9.35 17.05
C TYR A 77 0.04 -8.18 17.96
N LYS A 78 0.96 -8.47 18.90
CA LYS A 78 1.62 -7.43 19.68
C LYS A 78 2.42 -6.50 18.77
N LYS A 79 2.58 -5.28 19.20
CA LYS A 79 3.52 -4.34 18.56
C LYS A 79 4.94 -4.92 18.59
N ASP A 80 5.63 -4.82 17.47
CA ASP A 80 7.02 -5.23 17.31
C ASP A 80 8.00 -4.06 17.36
N THR A 81 7.48 -2.86 17.60
CA THR A 81 8.27 -1.63 17.81
C THR A 81 8.73 -1.47 19.26
N THR A 82 9.89 -0.87 19.45
CA THR A 82 10.37 -0.45 20.76
C THR A 82 10.35 1.08 20.82
N ASN A 83 9.59 1.64 21.75
CA ASN A 83 9.42 3.09 21.88
C ASN A 83 8.98 3.78 20.57
N GLY A 84 8.05 3.13 19.82
CA GLY A 84 7.47 3.64 18.59
C GLY A 84 8.33 3.47 17.33
N ILE A 85 9.50 2.83 17.43
CA ILE A 85 10.42 2.61 16.31
C ILE A 85 10.89 1.15 16.27
N LEU A 86 11.01 0.60 15.05
CA LEU A 86 11.69 -0.66 14.77
C LEU A 86 12.94 -0.39 13.94
N PHE A 87 14.11 -0.76 14.46
CA PHE A 87 15.36 -0.72 13.71
C PHE A 87 15.65 -2.09 13.07
N PHE A 88 16.10 -2.06 11.83
CA PHE A 88 16.61 -3.24 11.13
C PHE A 88 18.01 -2.91 10.60
N ARG A 89 19.01 -3.57 11.15
CA ARG A 89 20.40 -3.30 10.82
C ARG A 89 20.80 -3.92 9.49
N PHE A 90 21.69 -3.26 8.77
CA PHE A 90 22.21 -3.79 7.51
C PHE A 90 22.83 -5.20 7.67
N ALA A 91 23.53 -5.46 8.77
CA ALA A 91 24.05 -6.78 9.09
C ALA A 91 22.96 -7.87 9.20
N ASP A 92 21.78 -7.53 9.72
CA ASP A 92 20.63 -8.45 9.78
C ASP A 92 19.95 -8.57 8.42
N SER A 93 19.95 -7.51 7.62
CA SER A 93 19.52 -7.52 6.23
C SER A 93 20.36 -8.52 5.41
N MET A 94 21.68 -8.48 5.56
CA MET A 94 22.61 -9.42 4.91
C MET A 94 22.30 -10.89 5.26
N LYS A 95 22.02 -11.20 6.54
CA LYS A 95 21.64 -12.56 6.98
C LYS A 95 20.34 -13.07 6.39
N SER A 96 19.46 -12.19 5.92
CA SER A 96 18.18 -12.53 5.32
C SER A 96 18.25 -12.76 3.81
N SER A 97 19.44 -12.73 3.22
CA SER A 97 19.69 -12.86 1.79
C SER A 97 19.04 -14.11 1.18
N ARG A 98 18.34 -13.90 0.06
CA ARG A 98 17.67 -14.94 -0.72
C ARG A 98 17.92 -14.72 -2.20
N ILE A 99 18.57 -15.68 -2.84
CA ILE A 99 18.82 -15.64 -4.28
C ILE A 99 17.57 -16.10 -5.03
N PHE A 100 17.03 -15.21 -5.84
CA PHE A 100 15.92 -15.49 -6.74
C PHE A 100 16.45 -15.81 -8.14
N LYS A 101 16.07 -16.99 -8.66
CA LYS A 101 16.52 -17.49 -9.97
C LYS A 101 15.41 -17.31 -11.01
N ARG A 102 15.80 -17.01 -12.24
CA ARG A 102 14.91 -17.01 -13.41
C ARG A 102 15.52 -17.84 -14.52
N LYS A 103 14.67 -18.40 -15.39
CA LYS A 103 15.10 -19.11 -16.57
C LYS A 103 15.76 -18.15 -17.56
N ASP A 104 16.92 -18.51 -18.07
CA ASP A 104 17.57 -17.79 -19.17
C ASP A 104 16.98 -18.23 -20.53
N LYS A 105 17.55 -17.69 -21.63
CA LYS A 105 17.13 -18.04 -23.01
C LYS A 105 17.23 -19.54 -23.33
N ASN A 106 18.03 -20.29 -22.58
CA ASN A 106 18.26 -21.74 -22.73
C ASN A 106 17.44 -22.55 -21.71
N ASN A 107 16.41 -21.97 -21.08
CA ASN A 107 15.59 -22.58 -20.02
C ASN A 107 16.36 -23.00 -18.74
N LYS A 108 17.61 -22.58 -18.57
CA LYS A 108 18.41 -22.86 -17.37
C LYS A 108 18.15 -21.82 -16.29
N LEU A 109 17.91 -22.28 -15.06
CA LEU A 109 17.74 -21.41 -13.89
C LEU A 109 19.07 -20.73 -13.54
N ARG A 110 19.10 -19.41 -13.60
CA ARG A 110 20.26 -18.57 -13.26
C ARG A 110 19.88 -17.57 -12.19
N PRO A 111 20.83 -17.20 -11.29
CA PRO A 111 20.63 -16.08 -10.37
C PRO A 111 20.19 -14.82 -11.12
N TYR A 112 19.19 -14.13 -10.57
CA TYR A 112 18.62 -12.94 -11.19
C TYR A 112 18.60 -11.77 -10.23
N TYR A 113 18.07 -11.98 -9.00
CA TYR A 113 18.03 -11.02 -7.91
C TYR A 113 18.53 -11.64 -6.61
N GLU A 114 19.02 -10.79 -5.74
CA GLU A 114 19.13 -11.06 -4.32
C GLU A 114 18.11 -10.22 -3.59
N TYR A 115 17.23 -10.85 -2.85
CA TYR A 115 16.27 -10.18 -1.96
C TYR A 115 16.77 -10.18 -0.53
N ARG A 116 16.65 -9.05 0.16
CA ARG A 116 16.92 -8.93 1.59
C ARG A 116 15.78 -8.25 2.31
N ASP A 117 15.54 -8.67 3.55
CA ASP A 117 14.57 -8.01 4.41
C ASP A 117 15.12 -6.65 4.88
N THR A 118 14.20 -5.72 5.14
CA THR A 118 14.44 -4.41 5.73
C THR A 118 13.45 -4.17 6.87
N ALA A 119 13.40 -2.98 7.47
CA ALA A 119 12.50 -2.69 8.57
C ALA A 119 11.03 -2.88 8.19
N LYS A 120 10.46 -3.99 8.62
CA LYS A 120 9.10 -4.45 8.32
C LYS A 120 8.36 -4.72 9.62
N SER A 121 7.40 -3.87 9.95
CA SER A 121 6.60 -3.97 11.18
C SER A 121 5.28 -4.71 10.94
N ASN A 122 4.77 -5.38 11.98
CA ASN A 122 3.43 -5.93 12.02
C ASN A 122 2.33 -4.84 11.92
N LEU A 123 2.68 -3.60 12.25
CA LEU A 123 1.79 -2.44 12.17
C LEU A 123 1.72 -1.84 10.77
N SER A 124 2.61 -2.25 9.85
CA SER A 124 2.72 -1.69 8.53
C SER A 124 1.70 -2.29 7.56
N ASN A 125 1.12 -1.44 6.73
CA ASN A 125 0.33 -1.82 5.56
C ASN A 125 1.15 -1.86 4.26
N PHE A 126 2.48 -1.70 4.36
CA PHE A 126 3.42 -1.77 3.25
C PHE A 126 4.55 -2.77 3.56
N TYR A 127 5.20 -3.24 2.50
CA TYR A 127 6.26 -4.25 2.57
C TYR A 127 7.49 -3.71 1.85
N PRO A 128 8.50 -3.21 2.60
CA PRO A 128 9.76 -2.78 2.02
C PRO A 128 10.70 -3.97 1.83
N GLU A 129 11.38 -3.98 0.69
CA GLU A 129 12.39 -4.99 0.35
C GLU A 129 13.59 -4.32 -0.30
N TRP A 130 14.79 -4.83 -0.03
CA TRP A 130 15.98 -4.50 -0.75
C TRP A 130 16.24 -5.57 -1.80
N ILE A 131 16.41 -5.16 -3.05
CA ILE A 131 16.54 -6.06 -4.20
C ILE A 131 17.78 -5.69 -4.99
N SER A 132 18.86 -6.50 -4.84
CA SER A 132 20.10 -6.33 -5.61
C SER A 132 19.96 -7.03 -6.97
N GLN A 133 20.43 -6.36 -8.03
CA GLN A 133 20.42 -6.89 -9.39
C GLN A 133 21.68 -7.73 -9.62
N ILE A 134 21.52 -9.04 -9.76
CA ILE A 134 22.61 -9.95 -10.12
C ILE A 134 22.73 -10.06 -11.64
N ARG A 135 21.58 -9.97 -12.35
CA ARG A 135 21.58 -10.04 -13.80
C ARG A 135 22.18 -8.78 -14.41
N TYR A 136 23.27 -8.97 -15.15
CA TYR A 136 23.91 -7.91 -15.94
C TYR A 136 23.34 -7.85 -17.35
N VAL A 137 22.99 -6.63 -17.79
CA VAL A 137 22.61 -6.31 -19.18
C VAL A 137 23.14 -4.91 -19.48
N GLU A 138 24.14 -4.84 -20.35
CA GLU A 138 24.85 -3.59 -20.68
C GLU A 138 23.95 -2.55 -21.34
N ASN A 139 23.16 -2.98 -22.33
CA ASN A 139 22.34 -2.07 -23.10
C ASN A 139 20.89 -1.96 -22.58
N SER A 140 20.23 -0.87 -22.96
CA SER A 140 18.85 -0.57 -22.61
C SER A 140 17.81 -1.05 -23.63
N LYS A 141 18.12 -2.06 -24.45
CA LYS A 141 17.18 -2.60 -25.44
C LYS A 141 16.00 -3.26 -24.73
N PRO A 142 14.74 -2.81 -24.97
CA PRO A 142 13.56 -3.34 -24.27
C PRO A 142 13.31 -4.83 -24.51
N ASN A 143 13.73 -5.37 -25.68
CA ASN A 143 13.56 -6.76 -26.08
C ASN A 143 14.82 -7.61 -25.88
N ASN A 144 15.75 -7.20 -24.98
CA ASN A 144 16.94 -7.99 -24.74
C ASN A 144 16.58 -9.40 -24.25
N PRO A 145 17.09 -10.48 -24.88
CA PRO A 145 16.73 -11.86 -24.55
C PRO A 145 17.19 -12.32 -23.16
N ASN A 146 18.10 -11.58 -22.53
CA ASN A 146 18.58 -11.88 -21.17
C ASN A 146 17.66 -11.25 -20.08
N VAL A 147 16.67 -10.48 -20.48
CA VAL A 147 15.71 -9.84 -19.56
C VAL A 147 14.47 -10.71 -19.42
N VAL A 148 14.16 -11.09 -18.20
CA VAL A 148 12.98 -11.89 -17.89
C VAL A 148 12.01 -11.06 -17.06
N PHE A 149 10.83 -10.76 -17.60
CA PHE A 149 9.78 -10.03 -16.89
C PHE A 149 9.11 -10.92 -15.86
N ASN A 150 8.63 -10.31 -14.77
CA ASN A 150 7.66 -10.94 -13.89
C ASN A 150 6.26 -10.93 -14.56
N LYS A 151 5.29 -11.56 -13.90
CA LYS A 151 3.88 -11.55 -14.36
C LYS A 151 3.10 -10.31 -13.90
N GLY A 152 3.79 -9.32 -13.29
CA GLY A 152 3.17 -8.30 -12.50
C GLY A 152 2.76 -8.83 -11.12
N HIS A 153 2.52 -7.96 -10.18
CA HIS A 153 2.01 -8.30 -8.87
C HIS A 153 0.79 -7.44 -8.53
N PHE A 154 0.08 -7.87 -7.52
CA PHE A 154 -1.18 -7.32 -7.07
C PHE A 154 -1.08 -5.99 -6.30
N LEU A 155 0.14 -5.51 -6.07
CA LEU A 155 0.42 -4.39 -5.19
C LEU A 155 0.92 -3.18 -5.98
N HIS A 156 0.61 -1.99 -5.50
CA HIS A 156 1.34 -0.79 -5.87
C HIS A 156 2.78 -0.90 -5.39
N GLN A 157 3.73 -0.36 -6.14
CA GLN A 157 5.13 -0.37 -5.77
C GLN A 157 5.77 0.99 -6.02
N LEU A 158 6.49 1.48 -5.02
CA LEU A 158 7.39 2.62 -5.12
C LEU A 158 8.82 2.10 -5.07
N ASN A 159 9.67 2.54 -6.00
CA ASN A 159 11.08 2.18 -6.07
C ASN A 159 11.97 3.39 -5.88
N LEU A 160 13.05 3.19 -5.13
CA LEU A 160 14.25 4.02 -5.14
C LEU A 160 15.37 3.20 -5.78
N PHE A 161 16.07 3.78 -6.75
CA PHE A 161 17.19 3.14 -7.44
C PHE A 161 18.51 3.59 -6.83
N VAL A 162 19.46 2.65 -6.71
CA VAL A 162 20.84 2.91 -6.30
C VAL A 162 21.77 2.20 -7.26
N GLY A 163 22.62 2.97 -7.92
CA GLY A 163 23.50 2.53 -8.99
C GLY A 163 22.85 2.52 -10.37
N PRO A 164 23.59 2.12 -11.42
CA PRO A 164 23.10 2.10 -12.79
C PRO A 164 22.22 0.87 -13.05
N VAL A 165 20.90 1.05 -13.00
CA VAL A 165 19.90 -0.01 -13.18
C VAL A 165 19.13 0.20 -14.48
N ASN A 166 19.00 -0.86 -15.29
CA ASN A 166 18.01 -0.90 -16.35
C ASN A 166 16.67 -1.33 -15.77
N TYR A 167 15.66 -0.47 -15.87
CA TYR A 167 14.30 -0.72 -15.45
C TYR A 167 13.42 -1.01 -16.65
N TYR A 168 12.87 -2.21 -16.71
CA TYR A 168 12.00 -2.68 -17.79
C TYR A 168 10.58 -2.83 -17.33
N TYR A 169 9.61 -2.42 -18.16
CA TYR A 169 8.19 -2.64 -17.91
C TYR A 169 7.42 -2.82 -19.24
N GLU A 170 6.24 -3.42 -19.16
CA GLU A 170 5.38 -3.70 -20.31
C GLU A 170 4.01 -3.05 -20.12
N ILE A 171 3.64 -2.16 -21.05
CA ILE A 171 2.34 -1.48 -21.10
C ILE A 171 1.68 -1.77 -22.44
N ASN A 172 0.46 -2.32 -22.44
CA ASN A 172 -0.30 -2.65 -23.65
C ASN A 172 0.52 -3.50 -24.65
N GLY A 173 1.29 -4.47 -24.15
CA GLY A 173 2.13 -5.33 -24.98
C GLY A 173 3.45 -4.69 -25.45
N LYS A 174 3.64 -3.39 -25.25
CA LYS A 174 4.88 -2.69 -25.61
C LYS A 174 5.86 -2.72 -24.45
N LYS A 175 7.04 -3.30 -24.68
CA LYS A 175 8.14 -3.28 -23.73
C LYS A 175 8.90 -1.97 -23.79
N ILE A 176 9.24 -1.43 -22.64
CA ILE A 176 9.96 -0.17 -22.44
C ILE A 176 11.14 -0.45 -21.52
N CYS A 177 12.27 0.19 -21.75
CA CYS A 177 13.39 0.24 -20.83
C CYS A 177 13.71 1.69 -20.48
N LYS A 178 13.96 1.93 -19.20
CA LYS A 178 14.46 3.20 -18.65
C LYS A 178 15.77 2.97 -17.94
N GLU A 179 16.74 3.80 -18.24
CA GLU A 179 18.02 3.84 -17.51
C GLU A 179 17.82 4.66 -16.23
N MET A 180 18.00 4.00 -15.10
CA MET A 180 17.83 4.60 -13.78
C MET A 180 19.17 4.68 -13.08
N ASN A 181 19.40 5.74 -12.31
CA ASN A 181 20.63 6.02 -11.57
C ASN A 181 20.32 6.22 -10.09
N THR A 182 21.35 6.40 -9.27
CA THR A 182 21.19 6.63 -7.83
C THR A 182 20.30 7.86 -7.56
N GLY A 183 19.27 7.66 -6.75
CA GLY A 183 18.29 8.69 -6.39
C GLY A 183 17.08 8.78 -7.32
N ASP A 184 17.12 8.15 -8.49
CA ASP A 184 15.94 8.04 -9.35
C ASP A 184 14.85 7.22 -8.65
N THR A 185 13.60 7.51 -8.97
CA THR A 185 12.46 6.84 -8.36
C THR A 185 11.43 6.44 -9.40
N SER A 186 10.66 5.38 -9.14
CA SER A 186 9.51 5.03 -9.96
C SER A 186 8.33 4.56 -9.11
N TYR A 187 7.13 4.79 -9.63
CA TYR A 187 5.90 4.19 -9.17
C TYR A 187 5.39 3.19 -10.22
N ILE A 188 4.92 2.03 -9.75
CA ILE A 188 4.33 0.98 -10.59
C ILE A 188 2.93 0.67 -10.06
N SER A 189 1.93 0.71 -10.93
CA SER A 189 0.58 0.25 -10.61
C SER A 189 0.49 -1.29 -10.58
N PRO A 190 -0.55 -1.87 -9.95
CA PRO A 190 -0.76 -3.32 -9.93
C PRO A 190 -0.79 -3.94 -11.34
N TYR A 191 -0.33 -5.19 -11.44
CA TYR A 191 -0.32 -6.03 -12.65
C TYR A 191 0.61 -5.60 -13.78
N VAL A 192 1.34 -4.51 -13.67
CA VAL A 192 2.36 -4.15 -14.66
C VAL A 192 3.52 -5.14 -14.59
N LYS A 193 3.80 -5.82 -15.69
CA LYS A 193 4.96 -6.69 -15.82
C LYS A 193 6.21 -5.84 -15.84
N HIS A 194 7.21 -6.21 -15.05
CA HIS A 194 8.45 -5.45 -14.96
C HIS A 194 9.66 -6.32 -14.62
N SER A 195 10.84 -5.75 -14.80
CA SER A 195 12.11 -6.37 -14.48
C SER A 195 13.19 -5.31 -14.26
N PHE A 196 14.26 -5.70 -13.58
CA PHE A 196 15.41 -4.85 -13.33
C PHE A 196 16.69 -5.63 -13.62
N THR A 197 17.72 -4.96 -14.15
CA THR A 197 19.06 -5.53 -14.35
C THR A 197 20.10 -4.48 -14.04
N THR A 198 21.33 -4.89 -13.68
CA THR A 198 22.43 -3.93 -13.56
C THR A 198 23.06 -3.64 -14.92
N ARG A 199 23.53 -2.41 -15.11
CA ARG A 199 24.38 -2.00 -16.24
C ARG A 199 25.88 -2.03 -15.90
N ASP A 200 26.23 -2.26 -14.62
CA ASP A 200 27.61 -2.29 -14.15
C ASP A 200 27.90 -3.61 -13.44
N LYS A 201 29.01 -4.27 -13.81
CA LYS A 201 29.46 -5.50 -13.19
C LYS A 201 30.33 -5.26 -11.95
N THR A 202 30.88 -4.07 -11.82
CA THR A 202 31.90 -3.74 -10.82
C THR A 202 31.30 -3.12 -9.57
N LYS A 203 30.14 -2.45 -9.67
CA LYS A 203 29.48 -1.78 -8.57
C LYS A 203 28.19 -2.50 -8.17
N PRO A 204 27.92 -2.66 -6.86
CA PRO A 204 26.65 -3.18 -6.41
C PRO A 204 25.51 -2.24 -6.80
N THR A 205 24.50 -2.77 -7.44
CA THR A 205 23.27 -2.05 -7.79
C THR A 205 22.09 -2.68 -7.08
N TYR A 206 21.19 -1.85 -6.58
CA TYR A 206 19.99 -2.34 -5.91
C TYR A 206 18.82 -1.35 -6.04
N ILE A 207 17.65 -1.83 -5.78
CA ILE A 207 16.46 -1.02 -5.58
C ILE A 207 15.93 -1.23 -4.17
N VAL A 208 15.36 -0.18 -3.59
CA VAL A 208 14.52 -0.28 -2.41
C VAL A 208 13.07 -0.23 -2.92
N ALA A 209 12.40 -1.36 -2.86
CA ALA A 209 11.02 -1.50 -3.32
C ALA A 209 10.07 -1.47 -2.11
N VAL A 210 9.12 -0.56 -2.11
CA VAL A 210 8.06 -0.49 -1.09
C VAL A 210 6.73 -0.83 -1.76
N THR A 211 6.20 -2.00 -1.43
CA THR A 211 4.90 -2.47 -1.96
C THR A 211 3.79 -2.29 -0.95
N THR A 212 2.59 -1.92 -1.42
CA THR A 212 1.39 -1.74 -0.59
C THR A 212 0.13 -2.11 -1.35
N GLY A 213 -0.94 -2.47 -0.65
CA GLY A 213 -2.21 -2.84 -1.29
C GLY A 213 -3.06 -3.83 -0.49
N SER A 214 -3.00 -3.77 0.83
CA SER A 214 -3.85 -4.60 1.70
C SER A 214 -5.34 -4.46 1.38
N SER A 215 -5.80 -3.24 1.08
CA SER A 215 -7.18 -2.96 0.63
C SER A 215 -7.51 -3.64 -0.69
N LEU A 216 -6.58 -3.68 -1.65
CA LEU A 216 -6.79 -4.37 -2.93
C LEU A 216 -6.99 -5.87 -2.74
N LYS A 217 -6.20 -6.52 -1.88
CA LYS A 217 -6.36 -7.96 -1.57
C LYS A 217 -7.73 -8.27 -0.97
N ARG A 218 -8.20 -7.41 -0.07
CA ARG A 218 -9.54 -7.52 0.52
C ARG A 218 -10.61 -7.36 -0.56
N ASN A 219 -10.55 -6.29 -1.34
CA ASN A 219 -11.51 -6.01 -2.40
C ASN A 219 -11.52 -7.13 -3.46
N GLN A 220 -10.37 -7.71 -3.79
CA GLN A 220 -10.32 -8.85 -4.71
C GLN A 220 -11.08 -10.05 -4.16
N ASN A 221 -10.94 -10.37 -2.88
CA ASN A 221 -11.67 -11.47 -2.26
C ASN A 221 -13.19 -11.24 -2.30
N GLU A 222 -13.63 -10.01 -2.12
CA GLU A 222 -15.03 -9.64 -2.24
C GLU A 222 -15.49 -9.70 -3.71
N LEU A 223 -14.72 -9.12 -4.64
CA LEU A 223 -15.07 -9.05 -6.05
C LEU A 223 -15.12 -10.41 -6.76
N ARG A 224 -14.31 -11.40 -6.32
CA ARG A 224 -14.35 -12.75 -6.93
C ARG A 224 -15.70 -13.46 -6.77
N MET A 225 -16.56 -12.99 -5.84
CA MET A 225 -17.90 -13.51 -5.62
C MET A 225 -18.90 -13.07 -6.72
N TYR A 226 -18.52 -12.08 -7.54
CA TYR A 226 -19.38 -11.56 -8.60
C TYR A 226 -19.06 -12.21 -9.95
N ASP A 227 -20.07 -12.31 -10.81
CA ASP A 227 -19.92 -12.89 -12.14
C ASP A 227 -19.24 -11.92 -13.14
N LYS A 228 -18.94 -12.45 -14.33
CA LYS A 228 -18.29 -11.68 -15.41
C LYS A 228 -19.13 -10.49 -15.89
N ASN A 229 -20.46 -10.56 -15.79
CA ASN A 229 -21.36 -9.49 -16.26
C ASN A 229 -21.31 -8.30 -15.32
N PHE A 230 -21.14 -8.53 -14.02
CA PHE A 230 -20.88 -7.48 -13.06
C PHE A 230 -19.66 -6.63 -13.47
N PHE A 231 -18.54 -7.29 -13.78
CA PHE A 231 -17.32 -6.60 -14.20
C PHE A 231 -17.47 -5.88 -15.53
N LYS A 232 -18.15 -6.46 -16.51
CA LYS A 232 -18.44 -5.76 -17.77
C LYS A 232 -19.20 -4.47 -17.55
N ASN A 233 -20.20 -4.48 -16.66
CA ASN A 233 -20.97 -3.30 -16.30
C ASN A 233 -20.14 -2.22 -15.55
N LEU A 234 -19.18 -2.63 -14.73
CA LEU A 234 -18.25 -1.71 -14.07
C LEU A 234 -17.24 -1.08 -15.05
N LEU A 235 -16.74 -1.88 -16.00
CA LEU A 235 -15.64 -1.47 -16.89
C LEU A 235 -16.11 -0.67 -18.10
N ASN A 236 -17.34 -0.87 -18.58
CA ASN A 236 -17.88 -0.21 -19.78
C ASN A 236 -18.06 1.31 -19.68
N SER A 237 -17.76 1.92 -18.52
CA SER A 237 -17.94 3.35 -18.31
C SER A 237 -16.63 4.17 -18.28
N LYS A 238 -15.47 3.58 -18.63
CA LYS A 238 -14.16 4.15 -18.32
C LYS A 238 -13.81 5.48 -19.00
N ASN A 239 -14.33 5.81 -20.18
CA ASN A 239 -13.78 6.91 -20.97
C ASN A 239 -14.75 8.04 -21.32
N ASN A 240 -16.01 8.00 -20.86
CA ASN A 240 -16.99 9.00 -21.22
C ASN A 240 -17.77 9.47 -19.99
N LYS A 241 -17.46 10.70 -19.52
CA LYS A 241 -18.11 11.32 -18.35
C LYS A 241 -19.64 11.34 -18.46
N PHE A 242 -20.17 11.62 -19.65
CA PHE A 242 -21.60 11.63 -19.93
C PHE A 242 -22.22 10.23 -19.73
N GLN A 243 -21.60 9.19 -20.31
CA GLN A 243 -22.06 7.82 -20.17
C GLN A 243 -21.95 7.31 -18.73
N TYR A 244 -20.86 7.64 -18.04
CA TYR A 244 -20.68 7.28 -16.64
C TYR A 244 -21.78 7.87 -15.76
N PHE A 245 -22.08 9.15 -15.93
CA PHE A 245 -23.13 9.84 -15.19
C PHE A 245 -24.50 9.18 -15.40
N HIS A 246 -24.85 8.88 -16.65
CA HIS A 246 -26.10 8.21 -17.00
C HIS A 246 -26.19 6.79 -16.42
N ASN A 247 -25.10 6.04 -16.47
CA ASN A 247 -25.04 4.70 -15.88
C ASN A 247 -25.20 4.77 -14.35
N THR A 248 -24.68 5.82 -13.73
CA THR A 248 -24.85 6.06 -12.28
C THR A 248 -26.31 6.34 -11.96
N ILE A 249 -27.00 7.19 -12.73
CA ILE A 249 -28.46 7.42 -12.57
C ILE A 249 -29.23 6.10 -12.73
N LYS A 250 -28.96 5.33 -13.79
CA LYS A 250 -29.66 4.06 -14.04
C LYS A 250 -29.48 3.07 -12.88
N ARG A 251 -28.28 2.97 -12.35
CA ARG A 251 -27.98 2.10 -11.18
C ARG A 251 -28.71 2.57 -9.93
N ALA A 252 -28.67 3.87 -9.64
CA ALA A 252 -29.34 4.44 -8.49
C ALA A 252 -30.86 4.23 -8.59
N LEU A 253 -31.46 4.45 -9.74
CA LEU A 253 -32.90 4.18 -9.95
C LEU A 253 -33.27 2.71 -9.74
N LYS A 254 -32.45 1.78 -10.23
CA LYS A 254 -32.64 0.34 -9.96
C LYS A 254 -32.60 0.01 -8.48
N ASN A 255 -31.62 0.55 -7.76
CA ASN A 255 -31.45 0.31 -6.32
C ASN A 255 -32.61 0.91 -5.49
N GLU A 256 -33.20 2.01 -5.95
CA GLU A 256 -34.36 2.65 -5.33
C GLU A 256 -35.70 2.06 -5.83
N ILE A 257 -35.69 0.99 -6.61
CA ILE A 257 -36.89 0.40 -7.22
C ILE A 257 -37.72 1.46 -7.91
N SER A 258 -37.10 2.36 -8.68
CA SER A 258 -37.67 3.51 -9.32
C SER A 258 -37.44 3.51 -10.84
N ASN A 259 -38.05 4.40 -11.57
CA ASN A 259 -37.91 4.50 -13.02
C ASN A 259 -37.64 5.95 -13.49
N LEU A 260 -37.27 6.08 -14.77
CA LEU A 260 -36.97 7.38 -15.38
C LEU A 260 -38.14 8.36 -15.39
N THR A 261 -39.39 7.90 -15.49
CA THR A 261 -40.59 8.75 -15.49
C THR A 261 -40.75 9.44 -14.13
N LYS A 262 -40.70 8.68 -13.03
CA LYS A 262 -40.75 9.24 -11.68
C LYS A 262 -39.55 10.16 -11.41
N PHE A 263 -38.40 9.81 -11.91
CA PHE A 263 -37.19 10.64 -11.77
C PHE A 263 -37.37 11.97 -12.52
N LYS A 264 -37.85 11.95 -13.78
CA LYS A 264 -38.15 13.16 -14.57
C LYS A 264 -39.11 14.09 -13.83
N GLN A 265 -40.17 13.54 -13.25
CA GLN A 265 -41.17 14.33 -12.47
C GLN A 265 -40.49 15.04 -11.28
N LYS A 266 -39.59 14.35 -10.55
CA LYS A 266 -38.94 14.90 -9.37
C LYS A 266 -37.90 15.97 -9.68
N ILE A 267 -37.05 15.77 -10.71
CA ILE A 267 -36.02 16.73 -11.07
C ILE A 267 -36.53 17.92 -11.88
N GLY A 268 -37.66 17.75 -12.55
CA GLY A 268 -38.26 18.71 -13.47
C GLY A 268 -37.79 18.54 -14.92
N VAL A 269 -38.63 18.93 -15.85
CA VAL A 269 -38.43 18.73 -17.31
C VAL A 269 -37.16 19.42 -17.79
N LYS A 270 -36.92 20.67 -17.38
CA LYS A 270 -35.75 21.47 -17.80
C LYS A 270 -34.40 20.79 -17.47
N LEU A 271 -34.28 20.30 -16.24
CA LEU A 271 -33.04 19.62 -15.82
C LEU A 271 -32.93 18.24 -16.48
N PHE A 272 -34.01 17.52 -16.66
CA PHE A 272 -34.03 16.25 -17.35
C PHE A 272 -33.58 16.34 -18.82
N GLU A 273 -34.04 17.34 -19.54
CA GLU A 273 -33.63 17.61 -20.92
C GLU A 273 -32.17 18.05 -21.01
N LYS A 274 -31.67 18.79 -20.00
CA LYS A 274 -30.26 19.13 -19.86
C LYS A 274 -29.39 17.86 -19.71
N LEU A 275 -29.85 16.89 -18.93
CA LEU A 275 -29.19 15.61 -18.77
C LEU A 275 -29.09 14.79 -20.06
N LYS A 276 -30.15 14.78 -20.87
CA LYS A 276 -30.19 14.04 -22.14
C LYS A 276 -29.27 14.59 -23.23
N ASN A 277 -29.09 15.89 -23.26
CA ASN A 277 -28.29 16.57 -24.27
C ASN A 277 -26.81 16.59 -23.87
N ARG A 278 -25.95 15.93 -24.66
CA ARG A 278 -24.53 15.80 -24.37
C ARG A 278 -23.82 17.15 -24.19
N ASN A 279 -24.16 18.13 -25.01
CA ASN A 279 -23.53 19.48 -24.95
C ASN A 279 -23.99 20.25 -23.69
N LYS A 280 -25.27 20.18 -23.37
CA LYS A 280 -25.87 20.82 -22.18
C LYS A 280 -25.44 20.11 -20.88
N PHE A 281 -25.14 18.82 -20.92
CA PHE A 281 -24.64 18.05 -19.77
C PHE A 281 -23.38 18.68 -19.14
N TYR A 282 -22.44 19.15 -19.96
CA TYR A 282 -21.20 19.77 -19.47
C TYR A 282 -21.43 21.13 -18.79
N THR A 283 -22.62 21.70 -18.87
CA THR A 283 -23.01 22.95 -18.19
C THR A 283 -23.77 22.70 -16.87
N LEU A 284 -23.82 21.44 -16.38
CA LEU A 284 -24.42 21.13 -15.07
C LEU A 284 -23.67 21.85 -13.97
N SER A 285 -24.43 22.57 -13.14
CA SER A 285 -23.88 23.18 -11.93
C SER A 285 -23.77 22.15 -10.79
N LEU A 286 -22.93 22.44 -9.80
CA LEU A 286 -22.84 21.63 -8.59
C LEU A 286 -24.19 21.53 -7.88
N ALA A 287 -24.97 22.62 -7.82
CA ALA A 287 -26.31 22.62 -7.22
C ALA A 287 -27.27 21.66 -7.92
N GLU A 288 -27.22 21.59 -9.26
CA GLU A 288 -27.99 20.61 -10.02
C GLU A 288 -27.58 19.17 -9.73
N ILE A 289 -26.28 18.92 -9.58
CA ILE A 289 -25.75 17.60 -9.21
C ILE A 289 -26.17 17.23 -7.79
N PHE A 290 -26.12 18.15 -6.83
CA PHE A 290 -26.62 17.93 -5.48
C PHE A 290 -28.10 17.59 -5.47
N LYS A 291 -28.94 18.34 -6.22
CA LYS A 291 -30.36 18.03 -6.36
C LYS A 291 -30.64 16.64 -6.92
N ILE A 292 -29.87 16.22 -7.95
CA ILE A 292 -29.97 14.87 -8.52
C ILE A 292 -29.59 13.82 -7.49
N SER A 293 -28.50 14.04 -6.74
CA SER A 293 -28.00 13.14 -5.68
C SER A 293 -29.03 12.92 -4.59
N GLU A 294 -29.65 13.99 -4.12
CA GLU A 294 -30.67 13.97 -3.08
C GLU A 294 -31.90 13.16 -3.50
N ILE A 295 -32.41 13.41 -4.72
CA ILE A 295 -33.54 12.66 -5.29
C ILE A 295 -33.22 11.18 -5.44
N LEU A 296 -31.97 10.83 -5.82
CA LEU A 296 -31.52 9.46 -6.02
C LEU A 296 -30.93 8.83 -4.74
N LYS A 297 -30.94 9.54 -3.61
CA LYS A 297 -30.37 9.09 -2.32
C LYS A 297 -28.97 8.53 -2.46
N THR A 298 -28.14 9.20 -3.24
CA THR A 298 -26.75 8.79 -3.47
C THR A 298 -25.79 9.94 -3.19
N SER A 299 -24.52 9.64 -2.93
CA SER A 299 -23.53 10.68 -2.73
C SER A 299 -23.28 11.48 -4.01
N PRO A 300 -23.16 12.81 -3.98
CA PRO A 300 -22.75 13.61 -5.13
C PRO A 300 -21.45 13.13 -5.76
N SER A 301 -20.51 12.64 -4.94
CA SER A 301 -19.23 12.08 -5.41
C SER A 301 -19.40 10.88 -6.36
N SER A 302 -20.53 10.16 -6.27
CA SER A 302 -20.83 9.03 -7.15
C SER A 302 -20.98 9.41 -8.62
N PHE A 303 -21.22 10.70 -8.92
CA PHE A 303 -21.33 11.22 -10.27
C PHE A 303 -20.02 11.67 -10.89
N PHE A 304 -18.99 11.79 -10.07
CA PHE A 304 -17.65 12.15 -10.55
C PHE A 304 -16.82 10.89 -10.74
N ASN A 305 -16.39 10.65 -11.97
CA ASN A 305 -15.41 9.61 -12.23
C ASN A 305 -14.03 10.14 -11.80
N ASN A 306 -13.60 9.79 -10.60
CA ASN A 306 -12.31 10.21 -10.07
C ASN A 306 -11.14 9.42 -10.67
N ILE A 307 -11.39 8.51 -11.60
CA ILE A 307 -10.35 7.74 -12.27
C ILE A 307 -9.92 8.53 -13.52
N GLU A 308 -9.14 9.59 -13.30
CA GLU A 308 -8.26 10.05 -14.38
C GLU A 308 -7.32 8.88 -14.70
N SER A 309 -7.20 8.54 -15.98
CA SER A 309 -6.25 7.54 -16.44
C SER A 309 -4.84 8.12 -16.28
N GLU A 310 -4.26 7.88 -15.13
CA GLU A 310 -2.85 8.19 -14.90
C GLU A 310 -1.99 7.08 -15.52
N LYS A 311 -0.75 7.40 -15.86
CA LYS A 311 0.20 6.41 -16.37
C LYS A 311 0.37 5.28 -15.36
N GLU A 312 0.36 4.02 -15.82
CA GLU A 312 0.56 2.86 -14.97
C GLU A 312 1.97 2.81 -14.37
N VAL A 313 2.93 3.46 -15.04
CA VAL A 313 4.30 3.64 -14.55
C VAL A 313 4.65 5.12 -14.61
N ILE A 314 5.16 5.64 -13.50
CA ILE A 314 5.65 7.01 -13.38
C ILE A 314 7.10 6.93 -12.93
N ASP A 315 8.01 7.38 -13.74
CA ASP A 315 9.44 7.50 -13.42
C ASP A 315 9.83 8.95 -13.20
N LYS A 316 10.80 9.18 -12.34
CA LYS A 316 11.30 10.52 -11.99
C LYS A 316 12.80 10.49 -11.79
N SER A 317 13.51 11.31 -12.59
CA SER A 317 14.94 11.52 -12.46
C SER A 317 15.26 12.36 -11.23
N PHE A 318 16.27 11.97 -10.48
CA PHE A 318 16.76 12.72 -9.33
C PHE A 318 17.37 14.06 -9.77
N ASN A 319 18.16 14.06 -10.85
CA ASN A 319 18.84 15.25 -11.37
C ASN A 319 17.87 16.35 -11.84
N GLU A 320 16.69 15.94 -12.32
CA GLU A 320 15.64 16.87 -12.77
C GLU A 320 14.68 17.27 -11.64
N THR A 321 14.83 16.65 -10.44
CA THR A 321 13.92 16.87 -9.33
C THR A 321 14.30 18.11 -8.54
N LYS A 322 13.42 19.12 -8.54
CA LYS A 322 13.54 20.27 -7.65
C LYS A 322 13.38 19.83 -6.18
N PHE A 323 14.16 20.46 -5.32
CA PHE A 323 14.05 20.26 -3.87
C PHE A 323 13.44 21.49 -3.18
N ASN A 324 12.93 21.27 -1.97
CA ASN A 324 12.55 22.34 -1.06
C ASN A 324 13.42 22.27 0.19
N TYR A 325 13.79 23.42 0.75
CA TYR A 325 14.40 23.48 2.05
C TYR A 325 13.35 23.25 3.14
N PHE A 326 13.73 22.49 4.17
CA PHE A 326 12.87 22.23 5.31
C PHE A 326 13.65 22.47 6.62
N PRO A 327 13.03 23.02 7.66
CA PRO A 327 11.62 23.40 7.79
C PRO A 327 11.21 24.66 7.01
N SER A 328 12.13 25.51 6.58
CA SER A 328 11.84 26.71 5.77
C SER A 328 13.09 27.17 4.98
N ASN A 329 12.91 28.11 4.05
CA ASN A 329 14.02 28.71 3.32
C ASN A 329 14.99 29.51 4.20
N ASN A 330 14.54 29.98 5.38
CA ASN A 330 15.37 30.72 6.34
C ASN A 330 16.05 29.80 7.35
N ASN A 331 15.55 28.56 7.49
CA ASN A 331 16.13 27.52 8.34
C ASN A 331 16.33 26.25 7.53
N LYS A 332 17.48 26.15 6.88
CA LYS A 332 17.82 25.11 5.90
C LYS A 332 18.48 23.92 6.57
N LEU A 333 17.69 23.04 7.21
CA LEU A 333 18.22 21.84 7.85
C LEU A 333 18.28 20.65 6.89
N TYR A 334 17.32 20.60 5.97
CA TYR A 334 17.18 19.50 5.02
C TYR A 334 16.83 20.01 3.62
N LYS A 335 17.32 19.31 2.59
CA LYS A 335 16.74 19.36 1.25
C LYS A 335 15.79 18.18 1.11
N ILE A 336 14.57 18.43 0.70
CA ILE A 336 13.52 17.42 0.51
C ILE A 336 13.19 17.32 -0.97
N TYR A 337 13.50 16.17 -1.56
CA TYR A 337 13.13 15.81 -2.92
C TYR A 337 11.91 14.89 -2.91
N THR A 338 10.93 15.15 -3.75
CA THR A 338 9.74 14.31 -3.85
C THR A 338 9.98 13.18 -4.84
N SER A 339 9.68 11.93 -4.45
CA SER A 339 9.75 10.77 -5.35
C SER A 339 8.65 10.79 -6.42
N ALA A 340 8.72 9.86 -7.38
CA ALA A 340 7.61 9.50 -8.23
C ALA A 340 6.38 9.17 -7.39
N ARG A 341 5.19 9.60 -7.82
CA ARG A 341 3.93 9.40 -7.10
C ARG A 341 2.74 9.40 -8.04
N THR A 342 1.67 8.75 -7.63
CA THR A 342 0.38 8.75 -8.33
C THR A 342 -0.62 9.63 -7.58
N LYS A 343 -1.52 10.26 -8.31
CA LYS A 343 -2.69 10.95 -7.75
C LYS A 343 -3.76 9.97 -7.28
N ASN A 344 -3.82 8.79 -7.89
CA ASN A 344 -4.83 7.77 -7.61
C ASN A 344 -4.60 7.03 -6.30
N PHE A 345 -3.39 7.07 -5.75
CA PHE A 345 -3.04 6.45 -4.46
C PHE A 345 -2.23 7.41 -3.60
N THR A 346 -2.91 8.41 -3.05
CA THR A 346 -2.32 9.56 -2.36
C THR A 346 -1.62 9.21 -1.04
N ASN A 347 -1.92 8.05 -0.45
CA ASN A 347 -1.33 7.61 0.82
C ASN A 347 0.07 6.99 0.68
N LEU A 348 0.53 6.71 -0.56
CA LEU A 348 1.89 6.26 -0.83
C LEU A 348 2.72 7.45 -1.32
N LYS A 349 3.61 7.96 -0.45
CA LYS A 349 4.49 9.08 -0.74
C LYS A 349 5.91 8.72 -0.36
N GLY A 350 6.86 8.99 -1.26
CA GLY A 350 8.28 8.87 -0.98
C GLY A 350 8.97 10.22 -1.02
N PHE A 351 10.05 10.31 -0.27
CA PHE A 351 10.93 11.49 -0.24
C PHE A 351 12.38 11.02 -0.13
N ILE A 352 13.28 11.77 -0.77
CA ILE A 352 14.71 11.71 -0.50
C ILE A 352 15.04 12.92 0.36
N ILE A 353 15.71 12.68 1.48
CA ILE A 353 16.06 13.69 2.46
C ILE A 353 17.58 13.79 2.56
N GLU A 354 18.13 14.92 2.18
CA GLU A 354 19.52 15.27 2.37
C GLU A 354 19.65 16.11 3.66
N VAL A 355 20.46 15.66 4.60
CA VAL A 355 20.73 16.37 5.86
C VAL A 355 21.83 17.38 5.62
N ILE A 356 21.54 18.69 5.81
CA ILE A 356 22.49 19.79 5.53
C ILE A 356 23.14 20.28 6.81
N SER A 357 22.41 20.30 7.92
CA SER A 357 22.85 20.96 9.15
C SER A 357 22.49 20.15 10.41
N ASN A 358 23.30 20.30 11.44
CA ASN A 358 23.24 19.55 12.71
C ASN A 358 22.46 20.24 13.85
N GLN A 359 21.45 21.05 13.56
CA GLN A 359 20.68 21.68 14.63
C GLN A 359 19.85 20.64 15.44
N LYS A 360 20.15 20.55 16.75
CA LYS A 360 19.62 19.51 17.66
C LYS A 360 18.39 19.91 18.49
N LYS A 361 17.88 21.15 18.38
CA LYS A 361 16.97 21.70 19.44
C LYS A 361 15.47 21.55 19.20
N LYS A 362 14.98 21.22 18.00
CA LYS A 362 13.54 21.06 17.72
C LYS A 362 13.29 19.80 16.90
N PHE A 363 12.20 19.10 17.19
CA PHE A 363 11.71 18.03 16.34
C PHE A 363 10.97 18.63 15.16
N HIS A 364 11.37 18.29 13.95
CA HIS A 364 10.85 18.85 12.72
C HIS A 364 9.93 17.89 11.97
N PHE A 365 10.11 16.58 12.16
CA PHE A 365 9.29 15.57 11.50
C PHE A 365 8.24 15.00 12.45
N LYS A 366 6.99 14.99 11.97
CA LYS A 366 5.86 14.31 12.59
C LYS A 366 4.86 13.96 11.47
N PHE A 367 4.57 12.69 11.30
CA PHE A 367 3.66 12.23 10.26
C PHE A 367 2.44 11.52 10.86
N THR A 368 1.34 11.55 10.14
CA THR A 368 0.09 10.87 10.53
C THR A 368 0.02 9.42 10.01
N LEU A 369 0.98 9.02 9.18
CA LEU A 369 1.08 7.69 8.58
C LEU A 369 2.33 6.98 9.07
N ASN A 370 2.35 5.67 8.95
CA ASN A 370 3.55 4.85 9.13
C ASN A 370 4.65 5.28 8.17
N ILE A 371 5.89 5.29 8.66
CA ILE A 371 7.05 5.69 7.88
C ILE A 371 8.00 4.49 7.76
N TYR A 372 8.51 4.30 6.56
CA TYR A 372 9.71 3.53 6.30
C TYR A 372 10.83 4.50 5.93
N LEU A 373 11.98 4.36 6.56
CA LEU A 373 13.19 5.13 6.30
C LEU A 373 14.37 4.18 6.10
N ILE A 374 15.20 4.45 5.11
CA ILE A 374 16.46 3.76 4.87
C ILE A 374 17.56 4.77 4.64
N ASN A 375 18.71 4.55 5.25
CA ASN A 375 19.92 5.30 4.93
C ASN A 375 20.61 4.65 3.72
N PHE A 376 20.41 5.20 2.53
CA PHE A 376 21.07 4.76 1.30
C PHE A 376 22.30 5.60 0.95
N GLY A 377 22.61 6.62 1.76
CA GLY A 377 23.83 7.42 1.65
C GLY A 377 25.06 6.69 2.25
N GLU A 378 26.21 7.32 2.12
CA GLU A 378 27.50 6.76 2.56
C GLU A 378 27.85 7.15 4.02
N THR A 379 27.18 8.17 4.56
CA THR A 379 27.48 8.72 5.88
C THR A 379 26.56 8.13 6.96
N ILE A 380 27.07 8.09 8.20
CA ILE A 380 26.26 7.73 9.37
C ILE A 380 25.37 8.93 9.71
N LEU A 381 24.09 8.66 9.94
CA LEU A 381 23.12 9.61 10.45
C LEU A 381 22.76 9.28 11.89
N ASN A 382 22.26 10.26 12.63
CA ASN A 382 21.59 10.07 13.90
C ASN A 382 20.11 10.34 13.74
N ILE A 383 19.26 9.57 14.44
CA ILE A 383 17.87 9.86 14.67
C ILE A 383 17.65 10.14 16.15
N ASP A 384 17.08 11.27 16.45
CA ASP A 384 16.57 11.63 17.79
C ASP A 384 15.05 11.61 17.74
N TRP A 385 14.38 10.98 18.71
CA TRP A 385 12.92 10.94 18.73
C TRP A 385 12.35 10.99 20.15
N LYS A 386 11.08 11.39 20.24
CA LYS A 386 10.35 11.48 21.50
C LYS A 386 9.24 10.44 21.56
N TYR A 387 9.20 9.66 22.62
CA TYR A 387 8.16 8.68 22.91
C TYR A 387 7.78 8.71 24.39
N ASN A 388 6.47 8.87 24.70
CA ASN A 388 5.97 9.01 26.08
C ASN A 388 6.80 10.01 26.91
N SER A 389 7.02 11.21 26.38
CA SER A 389 7.82 12.31 26.96
C SER A 389 9.32 12.04 27.14
N LYS A 390 9.82 10.83 26.88
CA LYS A 390 11.25 10.48 26.93
C LYS A 390 11.92 10.71 25.58
N LEU A 391 13.18 11.15 25.65
CA LEU A 391 14.03 11.35 24.48
C LEU A 391 14.88 10.10 24.25
N TYR A 392 15.01 9.73 23.00
CA TYR A 392 15.83 8.61 22.53
C TYR A 392 16.71 9.09 21.39
N LYS A 393 17.89 8.46 21.27
CA LYS A 393 18.84 8.73 20.19
C LYS A 393 19.46 7.42 19.73
N LYS A 394 19.67 7.28 18.41
CA LYS A 394 20.35 6.13 17.82
C LYS A 394 20.98 6.49 16.48
N SER A 395 22.13 5.89 16.18
CA SER A 395 22.79 6.03 14.88
C SER A 395 22.14 5.11 13.82
N ILE A 396 22.13 5.59 12.59
CA ILE A 396 21.66 4.91 11.39
C ILE A 396 22.84 4.82 10.43
N LYS A 397 23.43 3.64 10.31
CA LYS A 397 24.55 3.39 9.38
C LYS A 397 24.03 3.24 7.94
N PRO A 398 24.90 3.41 6.92
CA PRO A 398 24.54 3.06 5.54
C PRO A 398 23.91 1.67 5.44
N GLY A 399 22.77 1.55 4.73
CA GLY A 399 21.99 0.34 4.59
C GLY A 399 21.06 -0.02 5.75
N ASP A 400 21.20 0.63 6.92
CA ASP A 400 20.22 0.47 8.01
C ASP A 400 18.86 1.03 7.61
N SER A 401 17.80 0.37 8.05
CA SER A 401 16.43 0.82 7.83
C SER A 401 15.61 0.89 9.12
N ILE A 402 14.57 1.70 9.10
CA ILE A 402 13.75 2.00 10.28
C ILE A 402 12.28 2.02 9.87
N PHE A 403 11.43 1.45 10.70
CA PHE A 403 9.99 1.71 10.69
C PHE A 403 9.65 2.64 11.86
N ILE A 404 8.83 3.67 11.62
CA ILE A 404 8.40 4.65 12.62
C ILE A 404 6.88 4.67 12.67
N GLU A 405 6.32 4.54 13.89
CA GLU A 405 4.88 4.66 14.10
C GLU A 405 4.36 6.08 13.79
N PRO A 406 3.06 6.25 13.47
CA PRO A 406 2.46 7.56 13.32
C PRO A 406 2.62 8.43 14.57
N TYR A 407 2.63 9.75 14.36
CA TYR A 407 2.71 10.77 15.40
C TYR A 407 4.00 10.79 16.22
N ILE A 408 5.01 9.99 15.90
CA ILE A 408 6.34 10.12 16.53
C ILE A 408 7.01 11.41 16.05
N ASN A 409 7.46 12.23 16.99
CA ASN A 409 8.30 13.39 16.70
C ASN A 409 9.76 12.94 16.58
N PHE A 410 10.41 13.24 15.47
CA PHE A 410 11.82 12.88 15.27
C PHE A 410 12.59 13.91 14.45
N ASN A 411 13.92 13.82 14.55
CA ASN A 411 14.88 14.54 13.71
C ASN A 411 15.92 13.60 13.15
N LEU A 412 16.52 14.03 12.05
CA LEU A 412 17.72 13.43 11.48
C LEU A 412 18.86 14.44 11.56
N SER A 413 20.07 13.98 11.86
CA SER A 413 21.28 14.80 11.85
C SER A 413 22.45 13.96 11.31
N SER A 414 23.51 14.58 10.79
CA SER A 414 24.77 13.90 10.55
C SER A 414 25.39 13.46 11.90
N ALA A 415 26.14 12.35 11.88
CA ALA A 415 26.80 11.80 13.08
C ALA A 415 28.00 12.64 13.51
#